data_e432d957a13c122fb16cb9deed1c59c4
#
_entry.id   e432d957a13c122fb16cb9deed1c59c4
#
_cell.length_a   1.000
_cell.length_b   1.000
_cell.length_c   1.000
_cell.angle_alpha   90.00
_cell.angle_beta   90.00
_cell.angle_gamma   90.00
#
_symmetry.space_group_name_H-M   'P 1'
#
loop_
_entity.id
_entity.type
_entity.pdbx_description
1 polymer ?
#
loop_
_entity_poly.entity_id
_entity_poly.type
_entity_poly.pdbx_seq_one_letter_code
_entity_poly.pdbx_strand_id
1 'polypeptide(L)'
;VTFDNGIKTELSVTNRCGMHAYQYPSNAIHGLTLDLTTARNWDRTVMTSIKKINNRTIQGYRKSTGWAREHNVYFFMEFSQDVDVWAGVDTLQLLRNGQKIVSDKGYAWIDFGTVTNKILVKVSISSANCEGAAANLDQELPHWSFDKVRREAKQQWKRALSRIKVEGGTKEETRTFYTALYHAYLAPYLFSDAHGNYKGPDGEIHSVG
;
A
#
# COMPACT_ATOMS: atom_id res chain seq x y z
N VAL A 1 6.37 -11.10 -9.85
CA VAL A 1 6.23 -10.71 -11.27
C VAL A 1 7.57 -10.25 -11.79
N THR A 2 7.89 -10.60 -13.04
CA THR A 2 9.02 -10.04 -13.76
C THR A 2 8.44 -9.30 -14.97
N PHE A 3 8.81 -8.04 -15.12
CA PHE A 3 8.39 -7.20 -16.24
C PHE A 3 9.31 -7.38 -17.45
N ASP A 4 8.85 -7.00 -18.65
CA ASP A 4 9.62 -7.15 -19.90
C ASP A 4 10.94 -6.36 -19.89
N ASN A 5 11.02 -5.27 -19.10
CA ASN A 5 12.25 -4.50 -18.88
C ASN A 5 13.20 -5.13 -17.86
N GLY A 6 12.92 -6.35 -17.39
CA GLY A 6 13.74 -7.10 -16.46
C GLY A 6 13.58 -6.74 -14.98
N ILE A 7 12.74 -5.76 -14.63
CA ILE A 7 12.44 -5.42 -13.24
C ILE A 7 11.67 -6.57 -12.60
N LYS A 8 12.16 -7.06 -11.47
CA LYS A 8 11.47 -8.09 -10.67
C LYS A 8 10.82 -7.47 -9.45
N THR A 9 9.52 -7.72 -9.29
CA THR A 9 8.71 -7.21 -8.18
C THR A 9 8.08 -8.37 -7.41
N GLU A 10 8.24 -8.36 -6.10
CA GLU A 10 7.56 -9.25 -5.17
C GLU A 10 6.74 -8.41 -4.19
N LEU A 11 5.51 -8.82 -3.94
CA LEU A 11 4.57 -8.12 -3.05
C LEU A 11 4.04 -9.10 -2.01
N SER A 12 3.94 -8.64 -0.77
CA SER A 12 3.26 -9.35 0.30
C SER A 12 2.56 -8.35 1.22
N VAL A 13 1.61 -8.82 2.01
CA VAL A 13 0.74 -7.95 2.82
C VAL A 13 0.56 -8.48 4.22
N THR A 14 0.20 -7.58 5.12
CA THR A 14 -0.44 -7.82 6.41
C THR A 14 -1.90 -7.34 6.33
N ASN A 15 -2.55 -7.06 7.45
CA ASN A 15 -3.95 -6.63 7.44
C ASN A 15 -4.13 -5.21 6.88
N ARG A 16 -3.18 -4.30 7.19
CA ARG A 16 -3.25 -2.86 6.84
C ARG A 16 -2.03 -2.38 6.06
N CYS A 17 -1.02 -3.24 5.92
CA CYS A 17 0.26 -2.86 5.34
C CYS A 17 0.66 -3.77 4.18
N GLY A 18 1.48 -3.24 3.28
CA GLY A 18 2.14 -3.98 2.23
C GLY A 18 3.66 -3.87 2.36
N MET A 19 4.37 -4.94 2.04
CA MET A 19 5.81 -4.94 1.84
C MET A 19 6.11 -5.31 0.40
N HIS A 20 6.85 -4.44 -0.27
CA HIS A 20 7.29 -4.62 -1.64
C HIS A 20 8.79 -4.89 -1.67
N ALA A 21 9.23 -5.70 -2.61
CA ALA A 21 10.63 -5.93 -2.90
C ALA A 21 10.87 -5.76 -4.40
N TYR A 22 11.74 -4.82 -4.75
CA TYR A 22 12.08 -4.50 -6.13
C TYR A 22 13.54 -4.84 -6.41
N GLN A 23 13.77 -5.54 -7.50
CA GLN A 23 15.10 -5.81 -8.03
C GLN A 23 15.18 -5.27 -9.45
N TYR A 24 16.15 -4.41 -9.70
CA TYR A 24 16.36 -3.72 -10.95
C TYR A 24 17.55 -4.30 -11.70
N PRO A 25 17.50 -4.41 -13.04
CA PRO A 25 18.69 -4.60 -13.85
C PRO A 25 19.63 -3.39 -13.71
N SER A 26 20.93 -3.60 -13.85
CA SER A 26 21.94 -2.55 -13.68
C SER A 26 21.82 -1.38 -14.66
N ASN A 27 21.18 -1.60 -15.81
CA ASN A 27 20.95 -0.61 -16.85
C ASN A 27 19.55 0.05 -16.79
N ALA A 28 18.74 -0.27 -15.79
CA ALA A 28 17.41 0.33 -15.62
C ALA A 28 17.47 1.61 -14.77
N ILE A 29 16.46 2.45 -14.91
CA ILE A 29 16.18 3.54 -13.97
C ILE A 29 15.55 2.92 -12.73
N HIS A 30 16.12 3.18 -11.56
CA HIS A 30 15.70 2.61 -10.31
C HIS A 30 14.76 3.57 -9.58
N GLY A 31 13.48 3.34 -9.64
CA GLY A 31 12.52 4.19 -8.97
C GLY A 31 11.10 3.65 -9.00
N LEU A 32 10.22 4.39 -8.35
CA LEU A 32 8.81 4.08 -8.20
C LEU A 32 7.97 5.31 -8.48
N THR A 33 6.93 5.14 -9.27
CA THR A 33 5.89 6.15 -9.44
C THR A 33 4.82 6.00 -8.37
N LEU A 34 4.48 7.11 -7.70
CA LEU A 34 3.31 7.24 -6.86
C LEU A 34 2.30 8.14 -7.58
N ASP A 35 1.26 7.54 -8.11
CA ASP A 35 0.17 8.23 -8.79
C ASP A 35 -1.06 8.27 -7.86
N LEU A 36 -1.42 9.46 -7.40
CA LEU A 36 -2.62 9.71 -6.61
C LEU A 36 -3.76 10.27 -7.46
N THR A 37 -3.59 10.37 -8.77
CA THR A 37 -4.57 10.95 -9.70
C THR A 37 -5.52 9.91 -10.26
N THR A 38 -5.03 8.67 -10.47
CA THR A 38 -5.79 7.61 -11.11
C THR A 38 -7.03 7.27 -10.30
N ALA A 39 -8.17 7.42 -10.93
CA ALA A 39 -9.47 7.03 -10.40
C ALA A 39 -10.00 5.82 -11.18
N ARG A 40 -10.69 4.94 -10.47
CA ARG A 40 -11.40 3.80 -11.08
C ARG A 40 -12.90 4.02 -10.94
N ASN A 41 -13.64 3.65 -11.96
CA ASN A 41 -15.09 3.85 -12.04
C ASN A 41 -15.48 5.33 -11.91
N TRP A 42 -16.35 5.67 -11.00
CA TRP A 42 -16.94 7.01 -10.81
C TRP A 42 -16.25 7.82 -9.72
N ASP A 43 -15.18 7.28 -9.16
CA ASP A 43 -14.38 7.96 -8.15
C ASP A 43 -13.60 9.13 -8.78
N ARG A 44 -13.63 10.29 -8.14
CA ARG A 44 -12.90 11.50 -8.55
C ARG A 44 -11.98 11.94 -7.44
N THR A 45 -10.73 12.15 -7.75
CA THR A 45 -9.79 12.77 -6.83
C THR A 45 -10.22 14.21 -6.56
N VAL A 46 -10.30 14.58 -5.30
CA VAL A 46 -10.64 15.92 -4.82
C VAL A 46 -9.41 16.64 -4.32
N MET A 47 -8.57 15.93 -3.56
CA MET A 47 -7.37 16.48 -2.97
C MET A 47 -6.35 15.37 -2.72
N THR A 48 -5.10 15.67 -2.98
CA THR A 48 -3.95 14.80 -2.68
C THR A 48 -2.91 15.55 -1.89
N SER A 49 -2.11 14.83 -1.14
CA SER A 49 -0.92 15.39 -0.50
C SER A 49 0.21 14.37 -0.51
N ILE A 50 1.42 14.85 -0.75
CA ILE A 50 2.66 14.08 -0.64
C ILE A 50 3.62 14.92 0.17
N LYS A 51 4.10 14.39 1.31
CA LYS A 51 5.06 15.02 2.20
C LYS A 51 6.28 14.13 2.39
N LYS A 52 7.47 14.66 2.15
CA LYS A 52 8.72 14.01 2.51
C LYS A 52 9.00 14.29 3.99
N ILE A 53 9.01 13.25 4.82
CA ILE A 53 9.26 13.37 6.27
C ILE A 53 10.77 13.42 6.53
N ASN A 54 11.50 12.45 5.99
CA ASN A 54 12.94 12.32 6.04
C ASN A 54 13.45 11.62 4.78
N ASN A 55 14.73 11.24 4.75
CA ASN A 55 15.34 10.61 3.57
C ASN A 55 14.75 9.25 3.20
N ARG A 56 14.04 8.60 4.12
CA ARG A 56 13.49 7.24 3.92
C ARG A 56 11.99 7.15 4.12
N THR A 57 11.31 8.29 4.32
CA THR A 57 9.89 8.25 4.71
C THR A 57 9.10 9.33 3.99
N ILE A 58 7.99 8.91 3.41
CA ILE A 58 6.97 9.81 2.90
C ILE A 58 5.60 9.46 3.49
N GLN A 59 4.75 10.46 3.59
CA GLN A 59 3.34 10.28 3.93
C GLN A 59 2.47 11.18 3.08
N GLY A 60 1.19 10.91 3.07
CA GLY A 60 0.23 11.74 2.37
C GLY A 60 -1.15 11.17 2.38
N TYR A 61 -1.98 11.70 1.50
CA TYR A 61 -3.36 11.24 1.38
C TYR A 61 -3.89 11.47 -0.04
N ARG A 62 -4.89 10.68 -0.36
CA ARG A 62 -5.82 10.90 -1.46
C ARG A 62 -7.23 11.00 -0.89
N LYS A 63 -7.89 12.13 -1.12
CA LYS A 63 -9.29 12.34 -0.85
C LYS A 63 -10.06 12.29 -2.16
N SER A 64 -11.14 11.56 -2.19
CA SER A 64 -11.95 11.38 -3.38
C SER A 64 -13.45 11.37 -3.06
N THR A 65 -14.25 11.53 -4.10
CA THR A 65 -15.70 11.45 -4.07
C THR A 65 -16.19 10.64 -5.25
N GLY A 66 -17.33 10.01 -5.11
CA GLY A 66 -17.91 9.17 -6.16
C GLY A 66 -18.96 8.27 -5.57
N TRP A 67 -18.68 6.99 -5.45
CA TRP A 67 -19.56 6.03 -4.79
C TRP A 67 -19.86 6.43 -3.34
N ALA A 68 -18.83 6.82 -2.58
CA ALA A 68 -19.00 7.47 -1.28
C ALA A 68 -18.90 8.99 -1.44
N ARG A 69 -19.59 9.76 -0.58
CA ARG A 69 -19.48 11.22 -0.54
C ARG A 69 -18.06 11.68 -0.29
N GLU A 70 -17.39 11.00 0.64
CA GLU A 70 -15.99 11.18 0.97
C GLU A 70 -15.31 9.84 1.14
N HIS A 71 -14.28 9.61 0.36
CA HIS A 71 -13.41 8.46 0.50
C HIS A 71 -11.99 8.95 0.70
N ASN A 72 -11.46 8.78 1.91
CA ASN A 72 -10.13 9.24 2.29
C ASN A 72 -9.22 8.05 2.51
N VAL A 73 -8.08 8.07 1.85
CA VAL A 73 -6.99 7.12 2.07
C VAL A 73 -5.75 7.92 2.45
N TYR A 74 -5.30 7.74 3.67
CA TYR A 74 -4.03 8.25 4.18
C TYR A 74 -3.00 7.14 4.05
N PHE A 75 -1.77 7.48 3.69
CA PHE A 75 -0.69 6.51 3.54
C PHE A 75 0.57 6.97 4.26
N PHE A 76 1.36 5.97 4.65
CA PHE A 76 2.70 6.15 5.17
C PHE A 76 3.62 5.12 4.50
N MET A 77 4.76 5.55 3.99
CA MET A 77 5.70 4.69 3.27
C MET A 77 7.11 4.85 3.84
N GLU A 78 7.78 3.72 4.04
CA GLU A 78 9.20 3.65 4.38
C GLU A 78 9.99 2.90 3.32
N PHE A 79 11.22 3.35 3.10
CA PHE A 79 12.17 2.78 2.15
C PHE A 79 13.38 2.21 2.90
N SER A 80 13.91 1.07 2.45
CA SER A 80 15.07 0.43 3.07
C SER A 80 16.39 1.20 2.85
N GLN A 81 16.38 2.22 2.01
CA GLN A 81 17.50 3.13 1.74
C GLN A 81 17.02 4.56 1.58
N ASP A 82 17.93 5.52 1.51
CA ASP A 82 17.63 6.91 1.22
C ASP A 82 17.08 7.06 -0.20
N VAL A 83 16.10 7.97 -0.37
CA VAL A 83 15.44 8.23 -1.65
C VAL A 83 15.30 9.71 -1.91
N ASP A 84 15.30 10.08 -3.18
CA ASP A 84 14.88 11.40 -3.62
C ASP A 84 13.42 11.35 -4.07
N VAL A 85 12.65 12.37 -3.67
CA VAL A 85 11.22 12.45 -3.97
C VAL A 85 10.97 13.69 -4.82
N TRP A 86 10.63 13.47 -6.07
CA TRP A 86 10.23 14.50 -7.02
C TRP A 86 8.71 14.48 -7.12
N ALA A 87 8.05 15.56 -6.71
CA ALA A 87 6.59 15.60 -6.68
C ALA A 87 6.04 16.90 -7.28
N GLY A 88 4.85 16.80 -7.84
CA GLY A 88 4.19 17.93 -8.51
C GLY A 88 2.89 17.53 -9.18
N VAL A 89 2.42 18.38 -10.10
CA VAL A 89 1.27 18.15 -10.97
C VAL A 89 1.76 18.05 -12.43
N ASP A 90 2.04 19.18 -13.06
CA ASP A 90 2.55 19.24 -14.44
C ASP A 90 4.08 19.22 -14.47
N THR A 91 4.72 19.71 -13.42
CA THR A 91 6.17 19.73 -13.26
C THR A 91 6.55 19.19 -11.89
N LEU A 92 7.50 18.24 -11.87
CA LEU A 92 8.01 17.68 -10.65
C LEU A 92 9.13 18.56 -10.07
N GLN A 93 9.09 18.78 -8.77
CA GLN A 93 10.13 19.44 -8.00
C GLN A 93 10.67 18.53 -6.90
N LEU A 94 11.97 18.62 -6.63
CA LEU A 94 12.59 17.85 -5.56
C LEU A 94 12.10 18.34 -4.19
N LEU A 95 11.51 17.44 -3.42
CA LEU A 95 11.09 17.73 -2.05
C LEU A 95 12.26 17.56 -1.07
N ARG A 96 12.48 18.58 -0.26
CA ARG A 96 13.34 18.50 0.93
C ARG A 96 12.56 17.92 2.11
N ASN A 97 13.27 17.42 3.12
CA ASN A 97 12.66 16.94 4.35
C ASN A 97 11.75 18.00 4.98
N GLY A 98 10.54 17.59 5.37
CA GLY A 98 9.49 18.46 5.89
C GLY A 98 8.62 19.12 4.82
N GLN A 99 9.05 19.19 3.57
CA GLN A 99 8.27 19.80 2.48
C GLN A 99 7.12 18.90 2.03
N LYS A 100 6.05 19.54 1.58
CA LYS A 100 4.87 18.88 1.04
C LYS A 100 4.34 19.59 -0.20
N ILE A 101 3.66 18.84 -1.05
CA ILE A 101 2.74 19.37 -2.06
C ILE A 101 1.31 19.01 -1.67
N VAL A 102 0.37 19.86 -2.07
CA VAL A 102 -1.08 19.62 -1.98
C VAL A 102 -1.68 20.04 -3.30
N SER A 103 -2.47 19.17 -3.92
CA SER A 103 -3.11 19.44 -5.21
C SER A 103 -4.30 18.50 -5.41
N ASP A 104 -5.06 18.67 -6.47
CA ASP A 104 -6.09 17.74 -6.92
C ASP A 104 -5.53 16.59 -7.78
N LYS A 105 -4.25 16.71 -8.23
CA LYS A 105 -3.57 15.78 -9.14
C LYS A 105 -2.14 15.45 -8.70
N GLY A 106 -1.99 15.00 -7.45
CA GLY A 106 -0.67 14.70 -6.89
C GLY A 106 0.00 13.49 -7.53
N TYR A 107 1.22 13.68 -7.97
CA TYR A 107 2.07 12.68 -8.58
C TYR A 107 3.48 12.79 -8.02
N ALA A 108 4.17 11.66 -7.83
CA ALA A 108 5.57 11.66 -7.47
C ALA A 108 6.37 10.58 -8.20
N TRP A 109 7.62 10.93 -8.51
CA TRP A 109 8.69 10.00 -8.83
C TRP A 109 9.59 9.87 -7.61
N ILE A 110 9.77 8.64 -7.15
CA ILE A 110 10.64 8.30 -6.02
C ILE A 110 11.87 7.63 -6.61
N ASP A 111 12.97 8.36 -6.60
CA ASP A 111 14.25 7.93 -7.14
C ASP A 111 15.02 7.15 -6.08
N PHE A 112 15.38 5.93 -6.40
CA PHE A 112 16.15 5.05 -5.52
C PHE A 112 17.67 5.20 -5.72
N GLY A 113 18.11 6.03 -6.68
CA GLY A 113 19.51 6.11 -7.05
C GLY A 113 20.07 4.76 -7.48
N THR A 114 21.25 4.42 -7.03
CA THR A 114 21.85 3.12 -7.34
C THR A 114 21.35 2.03 -6.38
N VAL A 115 20.69 1.03 -6.94
CA VAL A 115 20.25 -0.18 -6.21
C VAL A 115 21.16 -1.35 -6.60
N THR A 116 21.99 -1.79 -5.65
CA THR A 116 22.94 -2.88 -5.91
C THR A 116 22.32 -4.27 -5.75
N ASN A 117 21.29 -4.39 -4.91
CA ASN A 117 20.60 -5.64 -4.64
C ASN A 117 19.09 -5.46 -4.83
N LYS A 118 18.40 -5.45 -3.71
CA LYS A 118 16.95 -5.37 -3.65
C LYS A 118 16.57 -4.20 -2.74
N ILE A 119 15.72 -3.30 -3.21
CA ILE A 119 15.09 -2.31 -2.35
C ILE A 119 13.78 -2.85 -1.79
N LEU A 120 13.57 -2.64 -0.50
CA LEU A 120 12.32 -2.94 0.17
C LEU A 120 11.56 -1.64 0.43
N VAL A 121 10.25 -1.70 0.23
CA VAL A 121 9.33 -0.60 0.51
C VAL A 121 8.21 -1.13 1.39
N LYS A 122 7.94 -0.46 2.49
CA LYS A 122 6.77 -0.70 3.33
C LYS A 122 5.74 0.39 3.04
N VAL A 123 4.49 -0.01 2.93
CA VAL A 123 3.36 0.89 2.72
C VAL A 123 2.26 0.52 3.70
N SER A 124 1.71 1.50 4.37
CA SER A 124 0.51 1.34 5.20
C SER A 124 -0.55 2.37 4.81
N ILE A 125 -1.80 2.04 5.10
CA ILE A 125 -2.95 2.90 4.84
C ILE A 125 -3.84 3.00 6.08
N SER A 126 -4.52 4.14 6.23
CA SER A 126 -5.57 4.38 7.22
C SER A 126 -6.70 5.21 6.60
N SER A 127 -7.92 5.02 7.06
CA SER A 127 -9.06 5.87 6.72
C SER A 127 -9.13 7.13 7.60
N ALA A 128 -8.44 7.12 8.74
CA ALA A 128 -8.51 8.19 9.73
C ALA A 128 -7.52 9.34 9.45
N ASN A 129 -6.22 9.06 9.47
CA ASN A 129 -5.17 10.06 9.27
C ASN A 129 -3.80 9.41 8.98
N CYS A 130 -2.76 10.23 8.75
CA CYS A 130 -1.40 9.75 8.49
C CYS A 130 -0.75 9.10 9.72
N GLU A 131 -1.10 9.56 10.92
CA GLU A 131 -0.61 9.01 12.19
C GLU A 131 -1.12 7.59 12.39
N GLY A 132 -2.40 7.32 12.05
CA GLY A 132 -2.95 5.97 12.03
C GLY A 132 -2.28 5.06 10.99
N ALA A 133 -1.93 5.59 9.82
CA ALA A 133 -1.16 4.84 8.84
C ALA A 133 0.25 4.52 9.36
N ALA A 134 0.94 5.46 10.00
CA ALA A 134 2.26 5.23 10.62
C ALA A 134 2.17 4.16 11.72
N ALA A 135 1.18 4.26 12.62
CA ALA A 135 0.96 3.29 13.69
C ALA A 135 0.68 1.88 13.16
N ASN A 136 -0.07 1.75 12.05
CA ASN A 136 -0.28 0.47 11.38
C ASN A 136 1.05 -0.16 10.94
N LEU A 137 1.94 0.66 10.38
CA LEU A 137 3.23 0.19 9.89
C LEU A 137 4.15 -0.24 11.04
N ASP A 138 4.21 0.54 12.11
CA ASP A 138 4.99 0.25 13.31
C ASP A 138 4.53 -1.04 13.98
N GLN A 139 3.22 -1.28 14.05
CA GLN A 139 2.65 -2.45 14.69
C GLN A 139 2.80 -3.71 13.82
N GLU A 140 2.52 -3.62 12.53
CA GLU A 140 2.41 -4.80 11.67
C GLU A 140 3.72 -5.14 10.94
N LEU A 141 4.57 -4.15 10.65
CA LEU A 141 5.83 -4.31 9.93
C LEU A 141 7.03 -3.66 10.63
N PRO A 142 7.32 -4.00 11.92
CA PRO A 142 8.46 -3.41 12.65
C PRO A 142 9.83 -3.86 12.11
N HIS A 143 9.86 -4.72 11.10
CA HIS A 143 11.07 -5.32 10.54
C HIS A 143 11.09 -5.23 9.01
N TRP A 144 12.27 -5.50 8.39
CA TRP A 144 12.49 -5.50 6.95
C TRP A 144 12.60 -6.92 6.34
N SER A 145 12.01 -7.94 6.98
CA SER A 145 12.04 -9.32 6.51
C SER A 145 10.86 -9.64 5.60
N PHE A 146 11.04 -9.48 4.28
CA PHE A 146 10.02 -9.82 3.28
C PHE A 146 9.57 -11.28 3.37
N ASP A 147 10.52 -12.21 3.54
CA ASP A 147 10.20 -13.65 3.63
C ASP A 147 9.36 -13.99 4.87
N LYS A 148 9.53 -13.26 5.98
CA LYS A 148 8.69 -13.42 7.16
C LYS A 148 7.25 -13.01 6.84
N VAL A 149 7.06 -11.82 6.27
CA VAL A 149 5.72 -11.31 5.88
C VAL A 149 5.03 -12.30 4.93
N ARG A 150 5.74 -12.77 3.90
CA ARG A 150 5.22 -13.74 2.94
C ARG A 150 4.79 -15.06 3.59
N ARG A 151 5.60 -15.61 4.51
CA ARG A 151 5.25 -16.83 5.23
C ARG A 151 4.02 -16.63 6.13
N GLU A 152 3.95 -15.54 6.86
CA GLU A 152 2.84 -15.22 7.76
C GLU A 152 1.53 -15.03 6.99
N ALA A 153 1.54 -14.27 5.90
CA ALA A 153 0.39 -14.10 5.00
C ALA A 153 -0.10 -15.46 4.46
N LYS A 154 0.84 -16.30 3.97
CA LYS A 154 0.50 -17.65 3.49
C LYS A 154 -0.12 -18.52 4.60
N GLN A 155 0.38 -18.43 5.82
CA GLN A 155 -0.17 -19.18 6.95
C GLN A 155 -1.56 -18.70 7.36
N GLN A 156 -1.81 -17.38 7.33
CA GLN A 156 -3.12 -16.79 7.60
C GLN A 156 -4.16 -17.29 6.57
N TRP A 157 -3.84 -17.20 5.29
CA TRP A 157 -4.72 -17.72 4.23
C TRP A 157 -4.93 -19.23 4.32
N LYS A 158 -3.88 -19.99 4.62
CA LYS A 158 -4.01 -21.43 4.83
C LYS A 158 -4.98 -21.75 5.97
N ARG A 159 -4.89 -21.03 7.10
CA ARG A 159 -5.81 -21.20 8.23
C ARG A 159 -7.25 -20.82 7.86
N ALA A 160 -7.44 -19.71 7.16
CA ALA A 160 -8.77 -19.26 6.75
C ALA A 160 -9.43 -20.27 5.81
N LEU A 161 -8.75 -20.65 4.74
CA LEU A 161 -9.28 -21.56 3.72
C LEU A 161 -9.47 -22.99 4.24
N SER A 162 -8.67 -23.44 5.21
CA SER A 162 -8.79 -24.79 5.78
C SER A 162 -9.96 -24.98 6.75
N ARG A 163 -10.73 -23.91 7.03
CA ARG A 163 -11.98 -24.03 7.82
C ARG A 163 -13.05 -24.86 7.13
N ILE A 164 -13.04 -24.90 5.80
CA ILE A 164 -13.91 -25.75 5.00
C ILE A 164 -13.01 -26.73 4.24
N LYS A 165 -13.22 -28.01 4.46
CA LYS A 165 -12.54 -29.07 3.73
C LYS A 165 -13.54 -29.72 2.78
N VAL A 166 -13.15 -29.86 1.53
CA VAL A 166 -13.92 -30.58 0.51
C VAL A 166 -13.17 -31.81 0.07
N GLU A 167 -13.89 -32.88 -0.17
CA GLU A 167 -13.37 -34.18 -0.63
C GLU A 167 -14.14 -34.62 -1.88
N GLY A 168 -13.47 -35.35 -2.76
CA GLY A 168 -14.03 -35.77 -4.06
C GLY A 168 -13.84 -34.70 -5.15
N GLY A 169 -14.35 -35.02 -6.34
CA GLY A 169 -14.20 -34.18 -7.51
C GLY A 169 -12.80 -34.19 -8.13
N THR A 170 -12.62 -33.38 -9.16
CA THR A 170 -11.37 -33.21 -9.88
C THR A 170 -10.48 -32.15 -9.21
N LYS A 171 -9.21 -32.08 -9.62
CA LYS A 171 -8.29 -31.00 -9.16
C LYS A 171 -8.77 -29.61 -9.57
N GLU A 172 -9.41 -29.49 -10.74
CA GLU A 172 -9.98 -28.26 -11.26
C GLU A 172 -11.15 -27.79 -10.41
N GLU A 173 -12.06 -28.68 -10.05
CA GLU A 173 -13.21 -28.38 -9.18
C GLU A 173 -12.75 -27.97 -7.78
N THR A 174 -11.78 -28.68 -7.22
CA THR A 174 -11.16 -28.31 -5.92
C THR A 174 -10.51 -26.92 -5.99
N ARG A 175 -9.78 -26.62 -7.06
CA ARG A 175 -9.17 -25.30 -7.27
C ARG A 175 -10.22 -24.22 -7.39
N THR A 176 -11.27 -24.45 -8.17
CA THR A 176 -12.40 -23.53 -8.34
C THR A 176 -13.07 -23.22 -7.02
N PHE A 177 -13.35 -24.27 -6.21
CA PHE A 177 -13.93 -24.11 -4.88
C PHE A 177 -13.08 -23.20 -3.98
N TYR A 178 -11.79 -23.50 -3.82
CA TYR A 178 -10.92 -22.69 -2.95
C TYR A 178 -10.64 -21.30 -3.50
N THR A 179 -10.67 -21.11 -4.81
CA THR A 179 -10.60 -19.76 -5.43
C THR A 179 -11.86 -18.96 -5.12
N ALA A 180 -13.04 -19.55 -5.22
CA ALA A 180 -14.30 -18.90 -4.85
C ALA A 180 -14.34 -18.57 -3.36
N LEU A 181 -13.90 -19.50 -2.50
CA LEU A 181 -13.81 -19.27 -1.06
C LEU A 181 -12.83 -18.14 -0.72
N TYR A 182 -11.67 -18.07 -1.40
CA TYR A 182 -10.73 -16.95 -1.28
C TYR A 182 -11.39 -15.62 -1.63
N HIS A 183 -12.13 -15.56 -2.75
CA HIS A 183 -12.85 -14.34 -3.15
C HIS A 183 -13.94 -13.95 -2.14
N ALA A 184 -14.64 -14.91 -1.56
CA ALA A 184 -15.63 -14.65 -0.50
C ALA A 184 -15.01 -14.05 0.77
N TYR A 185 -13.75 -14.39 1.07
CA TYR A 185 -13.02 -13.84 2.23
C TYR A 185 -12.32 -12.49 1.97
N LEU A 186 -12.41 -11.94 0.75
CA LEU A 186 -11.85 -10.60 0.48
C LEU A 186 -12.69 -9.48 1.12
N ALA A 187 -13.94 -9.75 1.50
CA ALA A 187 -14.80 -8.83 2.22
C ALA A 187 -15.61 -9.59 3.29
N PRO A 188 -15.92 -8.96 4.44
CA PRO A 188 -15.51 -7.62 4.87
C PRO A 188 -14.03 -7.55 5.25
N TYR A 189 -13.45 -6.35 5.15
CA TYR A 189 -12.06 -6.07 5.52
C TYR A 189 -11.98 -5.16 6.76
N LEU A 190 -10.82 -5.19 7.41
CA LEU A 190 -10.56 -4.36 8.58
C LEU A 190 -10.41 -2.89 8.15
N PHE A 191 -11.25 -2.02 8.71
CA PHE A 191 -11.32 -0.60 8.34
C PHE A 191 -10.66 0.33 9.37
N SER A 192 -10.60 -0.08 10.64
CA SER A 192 -9.92 0.68 11.70
C SER A 192 -8.40 0.55 11.60
N ASP A 193 -7.70 1.61 12.03
CA ASP A 193 -6.25 1.59 12.21
C ASP A 193 -5.82 0.83 13.49
N ALA A 194 -4.51 0.83 13.78
CA ALA A 194 -3.93 0.14 14.94
C ALA A 194 -4.37 0.72 16.28
N HIS A 195 -4.83 1.97 16.32
CA HIS A 195 -5.41 2.61 17.49
C HIS A 195 -6.92 2.39 17.61
N GLY A 196 -7.52 1.65 16.67
CA GLY A 196 -8.96 1.44 16.59
C GLY A 196 -9.72 2.57 15.92
N ASN A 197 -9.05 3.60 15.39
CA ASN A 197 -9.71 4.73 14.76
C ASN A 197 -10.13 4.41 13.32
N TYR A 198 -11.28 4.93 12.92
CA TYR A 198 -11.80 4.83 11.57
C TYR A 198 -12.67 6.05 11.23
N LYS A 199 -12.80 6.36 9.95
CA LYS A 199 -13.71 7.42 9.49
C LYS A 199 -15.12 6.86 9.34
N GLY A 200 -16.08 7.47 10.06
CA GLY A 200 -17.49 7.13 9.96
C GLY A 200 -18.18 7.69 8.71
N PRO A 201 -19.43 7.27 8.45
CA PRO A 201 -20.22 7.78 7.32
C PRO A 201 -20.66 9.24 7.49
N ASP A 202 -20.60 9.76 8.71
CA ASP A 202 -20.82 11.17 9.08
C ASP A 202 -19.61 12.06 8.77
N GLY A 203 -18.48 11.48 8.37
CA GLY A 203 -17.25 12.19 8.09
C GLY A 203 -16.33 12.37 9.29
N GLU A 204 -16.78 11.97 10.48
CA GLU A 204 -16.02 12.09 11.74
C GLU A 204 -15.13 10.86 11.99
N ILE A 205 -14.15 11.03 12.87
CA ILE A 205 -13.28 9.92 13.32
C ILE A 205 -13.88 9.31 14.58
N HIS A 206 -14.15 8.02 14.48
CA HIS A 206 -14.62 7.19 15.58
C HIS A 206 -13.54 6.21 16.02
N SER A 207 -13.70 5.65 17.21
CA SER A 207 -12.83 4.60 17.74
C SER A 207 -13.65 3.37 18.12
N VAL A 208 -13.18 2.18 17.73
CA VAL A 208 -13.70 0.92 18.27
C VAL A 208 -13.22 0.80 19.72
N GLY A 209 -14.19 0.65 20.64
CA GLY A 209 -13.93 0.42 22.06
C GLY A 209 -13.37 -0.99 22.31
#